data_9e669dee526776e4a0b8cbb7d794892d
#
_entry.id   9e669dee526776e4a0b8cbb7d794892d
#
_cell.length_a   1.000
_cell.length_b   1.000
_cell.length_c   1.000
_cell.angle_alpha   90.00
_cell.angle_beta   90.00
_cell.angle_gamma   90.00
#
_symmetry.space_group_name_H-M   'P 1'
#
loop_
_entity.id
_entity.type
_entity.pdbx_description
1 polymer ?
#
loop_
_entity_poly.entity_id
_entity_poly.type
_entity_poly.pdbx_seq_one_letter_code
_entity_poly.pdbx_strand_id
1 'polypeptide(L)'
;GGAYYSLTHDPDGPIAARRFDEVDPWPEPLSVMTEPFPTGHYGIEKDYVEAWCHRLGAAGQDAVAARWGGINPENGTKDEISYYTVWCHQEDSARFVDACFKTSQAGKLRPSAHYYVISDNTYNIFDIETTRREIGYQPQHNAESLYG
;
A
#
# COMPACT_ATOMS: atom_id res chain seq x y z
N GLY A 1 2.03 -3.82 -2.90
CA GLY A 1 2.77 -5.01 -2.96
C GLY A 1 2.93 -5.66 -4.30
N GLY A 2 3.96 -6.50 -4.41
CA GLY A 2 4.37 -7.13 -5.65
C GLY A 2 3.31 -7.95 -6.38
N ALA A 3 2.29 -8.45 -5.69
CA ALA A 3 1.18 -9.21 -6.31
C ALA A 3 0.19 -8.33 -7.09
N TYR A 4 0.24 -7.02 -6.90
CA TYR A 4 -0.75 -6.08 -7.46
C TYR A 4 -0.13 -5.03 -8.36
N TYR A 5 1.14 -4.77 -8.20
CA TYR A 5 1.85 -3.70 -8.88
C TYR A 5 1.82 -3.83 -10.42
N SER A 6 1.90 -5.07 -10.91
CA SER A 6 1.84 -5.37 -12.35
C SER A 6 0.49 -5.01 -13.00
N LEU A 7 -0.57 -4.81 -12.21
CA LEU A 7 -1.89 -4.42 -12.74
C LEU A 7 -1.94 -2.96 -13.20
N THR A 8 -1.05 -2.13 -12.67
CA THR A 8 -1.01 -0.68 -12.97
C THR A 8 0.33 -0.23 -13.54
N HIS A 9 1.33 -1.13 -13.53
CA HIS A 9 2.68 -0.77 -13.93
C HIS A 9 2.91 -1.02 -15.41
N ASP A 10 2.98 0.06 -16.15
CA ASP A 10 3.60 0.10 -17.47
C ASP A 10 4.97 0.79 -17.32
N PRO A 11 6.09 0.06 -17.46
CA PRO A 11 7.42 0.64 -17.27
C PRO A 11 7.77 1.76 -18.25
N ASP A 12 7.10 1.79 -19.39
CA ASP A 12 7.28 2.82 -20.42
C ASP A 12 6.18 3.89 -20.37
N GLY A 13 5.21 3.72 -19.45
CA GLY A 13 4.05 4.60 -19.32
C GLY A 13 4.34 5.93 -18.63
N PRO A 14 3.42 6.89 -18.72
CA PRO A 14 3.61 8.22 -18.14
C PRO A 14 3.72 8.20 -16.62
N ILE A 15 3.01 7.30 -15.92
CA ILE A 15 3.10 7.18 -14.46
C ILE A 15 4.50 6.77 -14.04
N ALA A 16 5.07 5.74 -14.67
CA ALA A 16 6.44 5.30 -14.38
C ALA A 16 7.49 6.37 -14.73
N ALA A 17 7.25 7.15 -15.77
CA ALA A 17 8.12 8.25 -16.19
C ALA A 17 7.86 9.57 -15.42
N ARG A 18 6.95 9.59 -14.44
CA ARG A 18 6.53 10.78 -13.68
C ARG A 18 6.00 11.94 -14.55
N ARG A 19 5.47 11.63 -15.70
CA ARG A 19 4.76 12.61 -16.53
C ARG A 19 3.28 12.63 -16.16
N PHE A 20 3.00 13.02 -14.91
CA PHE A 20 1.66 12.93 -14.31
C PHE A 20 0.64 13.85 -14.99
N ASP A 21 1.08 14.94 -15.56
CA ASP A 21 0.29 15.87 -16.38
C ASP A 21 -0.22 15.27 -17.70
N GLU A 22 0.40 14.18 -18.15
CA GLU A 22 -0.07 13.42 -19.32
C GLU A 22 -1.14 12.37 -18.97
N VAL A 23 -1.45 12.20 -17.68
CA VAL A 23 -2.39 11.17 -17.18
C VAL A 23 -3.73 11.82 -16.82
N ASP A 24 -4.66 11.83 -17.77
CA ASP A 24 -6.01 12.34 -17.57
C ASP A 24 -7.03 11.42 -18.26
N PRO A 25 -7.98 10.84 -17.51
CA PRO A 25 -8.11 10.94 -16.06
C PRO A 25 -7.05 10.11 -15.30
N TRP A 26 -6.76 10.50 -14.06
CA TRP A 26 -5.94 9.67 -13.17
C TRP A 26 -6.63 8.31 -12.93
N PRO A 27 -5.90 7.18 -12.95
CA PRO A 27 -6.51 5.88 -12.77
C PRO A 27 -7.13 5.73 -11.38
N GLU A 28 -8.24 5.02 -11.31
CA GLU A 28 -8.84 4.65 -10.03
C GLU A 28 -7.84 3.87 -9.18
N PRO A 29 -7.68 4.21 -7.90
CA PRO A 29 -6.77 3.50 -7.02
C PRO A 29 -7.13 2.01 -6.91
N LEU A 30 -6.14 1.15 -6.92
CA LEU A 30 -6.33 -0.29 -6.72
C LEU A 30 -6.98 -0.55 -5.36
N SER A 31 -8.15 -1.14 -5.39
CA SER A 31 -8.89 -1.55 -4.21
C SER A 31 -8.16 -2.64 -3.42
N VAL A 32 -8.34 -2.67 -2.12
CA VAL A 32 -7.89 -3.80 -1.27
C VAL A 32 -8.56 -5.12 -1.66
N MET A 33 -9.70 -5.06 -2.37
CA MET A 33 -10.45 -6.22 -2.87
C MET A 33 -10.02 -6.66 -4.27
N THR A 34 -9.09 -5.96 -4.92
CA THR A 34 -8.57 -6.36 -6.22
C THR A 34 -7.91 -7.74 -6.11
N GLU A 35 -8.29 -8.65 -6.99
CA GLU A 35 -7.68 -9.98 -7.08
C GLU A 35 -6.17 -9.86 -7.34
N PRO A 36 -5.33 -10.66 -6.65
CA PRO A 36 -3.91 -10.70 -6.94
C PRO A 36 -3.63 -11.23 -8.34
N PHE A 37 -2.67 -10.64 -9.02
CA PHE A 37 -2.18 -11.11 -10.31
C PHE A 37 -0.64 -11.21 -10.27
N PRO A 38 -0.10 -12.19 -9.53
CA PRO A 38 1.34 -12.33 -9.39
C PRO A 38 1.97 -12.81 -10.70
N THR A 39 2.93 -12.03 -11.21
CA THR A 39 3.67 -12.37 -12.44
C THR A 39 5.05 -12.97 -12.18
N GLY A 40 5.45 -13.14 -10.92
CA GLY A 40 6.75 -13.69 -10.54
C GLY A 40 6.74 -14.29 -9.13
N HIS A 41 7.82 -14.99 -8.80
CA HIS A 41 7.95 -15.71 -7.52
C HIS A 41 7.66 -14.82 -6.31
N TYR A 42 8.19 -13.62 -6.27
CA TYR A 42 7.95 -12.68 -5.17
C TYR A 42 6.46 -12.36 -4.99
N GLY A 43 5.73 -12.13 -6.09
CA GLY A 43 4.28 -11.90 -6.02
C GLY A 43 3.52 -13.11 -5.48
N ILE A 44 3.89 -14.32 -5.91
CA ILE A 44 3.30 -15.59 -5.43
C ILE A 44 3.54 -15.77 -3.93
N GLU A 45 4.74 -15.49 -3.44
CA GLU A 45 5.07 -15.56 -2.02
C GLU A 45 4.23 -14.58 -1.20
N LYS A 46 3.98 -13.38 -1.71
CA LYS A 46 3.13 -12.38 -1.03
C LYS A 46 1.66 -12.80 -1.00
N ASP A 47 1.15 -13.37 -2.07
CA ASP A 47 -0.20 -13.92 -2.10
C ASP A 47 -0.37 -15.07 -1.09
N TYR A 48 0.62 -15.93 -0.97
CA TYR A 48 0.64 -16.98 0.04
C TYR A 48 0.61 -16.44 1.48
N VAL A 49 1.32 -15.34 1.77
CA VAL A 49 1.26 -14.68 3.08
C VAL A 49 -0.15 -14.14 3.37
N GLU A 50 -0.84 -13.59 2.37
CA GLU A 50 -2.23 -13.14 2.52
C GLU A 50 -3.18 -14.31 2.80
N ALA A 51 -2.98 -15.46 2.15
CA ALA A 51 -3.74 -16.68 2.45
C ALA A 51 -3.56 -17.14 3.91
N TRP A 52 -2.36 -17.01 4.47
CA TRP A 52 -2.13 -17.25 5.90
C TRP A 52 -2.87 -16.25 6.80
N CYS A 53 -2.90 -14.98 6.43
CA CYS A 53 -3.68 -13.97 7.15
C CYS A 53 -5.17 -14.36 7.20
N HIS A 54 -5.74 -14.83 6.09
CA HIS A 54 -7.10 -15.37 6.04
C HIS A 54 -7.29 -16.54 6.99
N ARG A 55 -6.34 -17.48 7.01
CA ARG A 55 -6.41 -18.65 7.89
C ARG A 55 -6.39 -18.26 9.38
N LEU A 56 -5.57 -17.27 9.76
CA LEU A 56 -5.48 -16.77 11.12
C LEU A 56 -6.79 -16.08 11.54
N GLY A 57 -7.31 -15.20 10.70
CA GLY A 57 -8.59 -14.53 10.95
C GLY A 57 -9.76 -15.52 11.09
N ALA A 58 -9.81 -16.56 10.26
CA ALA A 58 -10.79 -17.63 10.36
C ALA A 58 -10.66 -18.45 11.67
N ALA A 59 -9.49 -18.44 12.30
CA ALA A 59 -9.26 -19.03 13.61
C ALA A 59 -9.57 -18.08 14.78
N GLY A 60 -10.11 -16.89 14.52
CA GLY A 60 -10.46 -15.90 15.52
C GLY A 60 -9.27 -15.08 16.04
N GLN A 61 -8.17 -15.08 15.31
CA GLN A 61 -7.01 -14.26 15.64
C GLN A 61 -7.04 -12.92 14.89
N ASP A 62 -6.62 -11.85 15.54
CA ASP A 62 -6.40 -10.58 14.87
C ASP A 62 -5.20 -10.70 13.94
N ALA A 63 -5.44 -10.56 12.65
CA ALA A 63 -4.43 -10.67 11.61
C ALA A 63 -4.66 -9.63 10.52
N VAL A 64 -3.57 -8.97 10.11
CA VAL A 64 -3.55 -7.95 9.07
C VAL A 64 -2.49 -8.27 8.03
N ALA A 65 -2.89 -8.33 6.77
CA ALA A 65 -1.96 -8.35 5.66
C ALA A 65 -1.65 -6.91 5.22
N ALA A 66 -0.48 -6.42 5.57
CA ALA A 66 0.00 -5.10 5.17
C ALA A 66 0.65 -5.17 3.78
N ARG A 67 0.07 -4.51 2.80
CA ARG A 67 0.61 -4.35 1.45
C ARG A 67 1.48 -3.10 1.41
N TRP A 68 2.69 -3.26 1.92
CA TRP A 68 3.64 -2.15 2.04
C TRP A 68 4.02 -1.58 0.68
N GLY A 69 4.04 -0.27 0.61
CA GLY A 69 4.71 0.46 -0.45
C GLY A 69 6.23 0.44 -0.31
N GLY A 70 6.87 1.32 -1.01
CA GLY A 70 8.33 1.44 -0.97
C GLY A 70 8.84 2.15 0.28
N ILE A 71 9.58 1.44 1.12
CA ILE A 71 10.21 1.96 2.34
C ILE A 71 11.72 1.76 2.21
N ASN A 72 12.50 2.76 2.58
CA ASN A 72 13.96 2.67 2.62
C ASN A 72 14.53 3.44 3.82
N PRO A 73 15.79 3.17 4.21
CA PRO A 73 16.41 3.79 5.39
C PRO A 73 16.53 5.31 5.31
N GLU A 74 16.66 5.86 4.12
CA GLU A 74 16.87 7.29 3.87
C GLU A 74 15.56 8.09 3.83
N ASN A 75 14.41 7.42 3.86
CA ASN A 75 13.10 8.01 3.58
C ASN A 75 13.04 8.78 2.24
N GLY A 76 13.89 8.40 1.31
CA GLY A 76 13.96 9.01 -0.02
C GLY A 76 13.19 8.20 -1.06
N THR A 77 12.98 8.79 -2.22
CA THR A 77 12.26 8.12 -3.32
C THR A 77 13.18 7.33 -4.24
N LYS A 78 14.48 7.32 -4.00
CA LYS A 78 15.50 6.72 -4.87
C LYS A 78 15.33 7.08 -6.36
N ASP A 79 16.28 6.70 -7.18
CA ASP A 79 16.25 6.96 -8.63
C ASP A 79 15.21 6.09 -9.39
N GLU A 80 14.49 5.22 -8.69
CA GLU A 80 13.42 4.44 -9.28
C GLU A 80 12.15 5.29 -9.39
N ILE A 81 11.91 5.80 -10.56
CA ILE A 81 10.80 6.72 -10.88
C ILE A 81 9.44 6.13 -10.50
N SER A 82 9.24 4.84 -10.71
CA SER A 82 8.02 4.10 -10.34
C SER A 82 7.78 4.01 -8.83
N TYR A 83 8.79 4.24 -8.02
CA TYR A 83 8.73 4.17 -6.57
C TYR A 83 7.92 5.31 -5.94
N TYR A 84 7.79 6.40 -6.66
CA TYR A 84 7.18 7.64 -6.20
C TYR A 84 5.70 7.49 -5.82
N THR A 85 4.91 6.87 -6.66
CA THR A 85 3.46 6.70 -6.44
C THR A 85 3.13 5.69 -5.33
N VAL A 86 4.10 4.90 -4.91
CA VAL A 86 3.95 3.87 -3.87
C VAL A 86 4.84 4.11 -2.65
N TRP A 87 5.48 5.27 -2.57
CA TRP A 87 6.38 5.58 -1.48
C TRP A 87 5.69 5.63 -0.12
N CYS A 88 6.41 5.15 0.91
CA CYS A 88 5.95 5.18 2.29
C CYS A 88 7.08 5.60 3.23
N HIS A 89 6.88 6.69 3.94
CA HIS A 89 7.79 7.16 4.99
C HIS A 89 7.78 6.21 6.18
N GLN A 90 8.92 6.01 6.84
CA GLN A 90 9.03 5.12 8.00
C GLN A 90 8.09 5.50 9.14
N GLU A 91 7.91 6.80 9.41
CA GLU A 91 6.96 7.25 10.44
C GLU A 91 5.50 6.93 10.07
N ASP A 92 5.12 7.00 8.79
CA ASP A 92 3.79 6.59 8.36
C ASP A 92 3.61 5.08 8.52
N SER A 93 4.66 4.30 8.27
CA SER A 93 4.67 2.88 8.57
C SER A 93 4.40 2.60 10.07
N ALA A 94 5.05 3.36 10.95
CA ALA A 94 4.85 3.25 12.39
C ALA A 94 3.41 3.65 12.79
N ARG A 95 2.85 4.72 12.20
CA ARG A 95 1.45 5.14 12.41
C ARG A 95 0.46 4.05 12.00
N PHE A 96 0.74 3.34 10.91
CA PHE A 96 -0.09 2.22 10.48
C PHE A 96 -0.09 1.09 11.52
N VAL A 97 1.07 0.69 12.03
CA VAL A 97 1.17 -0.36 13.05
C VAL A 97 0.42 0.05 14.33
N ASP A 98 0.60 1.29 14.77
CA ASP A 98 -0.09 1.84 15.94
C ASP A 98 -1.62 1.86 15.74
N ALA A 99 -2.09 2.24 14.55
CA ALA A 99 -3.52 2.23 14.20
C ALA A 99 -4.11 0.81 14.22
N CYS A 100 -3.42 -0.17 13.65
CA CYS A 100 -3.82 -1.59 13.72
C CYS A 100 -3.92 -2.06 15.17
N PHE A 101 -2.91 -1.77 15.99
CA PHE A 101 -2.85 -2.17 17.39
C PHE A 101 -4.01 -1.57 18.21
N LYS A 102 -4.26 -0.27 18.08
CA LYS A 102 -5.38 0.41 18.75
C LYS A 102 -6.72 -0.15 18.33
N THR A 103 -6.89 -0.45 17.04
CA THR A 103 -8.14 -1.00 16.50
C THR A 103 -8.38 -2.42 16.99
N SER A 104 -7.32 -3.25 17.07
CA SER A 104 -7.36 -4.58 17.65
C SER A 104 -7.73 -4.53 19.14
N GLN A 105 -7.05 -3.68 19.94
CA GLN A 105 -7.39 -3.51 21.37
C GLN A 105 -8.84 -3.08 21.60
N ALA A 106 -9.41 -2.32 20.68
CA ALA A 106 -10.80 -1.90 20.73
C ALA A 106 -11.80 -3.00 20.28
N GLY A 107 -11.31 -4.17 19.84
CA GLY A 107 -12.12 -5.25 19.30
C GLY A 107 -12.82 -4.89 17.98
N LYS A 108 -12.26 -3.96 17.20
CA LYS A 108 -12.83 -3.43 15.96
C LYS A 108 -12.08 -3.83 14.70
N LEU A 109 -10.98 -4.55 14.86
CA LEU A 109 -10.20 -4.97 13.71
C LEU A 109 -10.99 -6.01 12.89
N ARG A 110 -11.16 -5.74 11.60
CA ARG A 110 -11.85 -6.66 10.71
C ARG A 110 -11.01 -7.95 10.58
N PRO A 111 -11.63 -9.14 10.75
CA PRO A 111 -10.93 -10.41 10.57
C PRO A 111 -10.30 -10.49 9.17
N SER A 112 -9.05 -10.91 9.11
CA SER A 112 -8.30 -11.07 7.85
C SER A 112 -8.22 -9.79 7.01
N ALA A 113 -8.04 -8.64 7.65
CA ALA A 113 -7.98 -7.36 6.96
C ALA A 113 -6.74 -7.25 6.06
N HIS A 114 -6.93 -6.68 4.89
CA HIS A 114 -5.85 -6.31 3.97
C HIS A 114 -5.84 -4.80 3.80
N TYR A 115 -4.67 -4.18 3.89
CA TYR A 115 -4.53 -2.73 3.76
C TYR A 115 -3.31 -2.36 2.93
N TYR A 116 -3.47 -1.39 2.03
CA TYR A 116 -2.34 -0.70 1.44
C TYR A 116 -1.74 0.29 2.42
N VAL A 117 -0.43 0.32 2.49
CA VAL A 117 0.34 1.15 3.42
C VAL A 117 1.36 1.97 2.63
N ILE A 118 0.98 3.18 2.31
CA ILE A 118 1.81 4.20 1.66
C ILE A 118 1.60 5.53 2.37
N SER A 119 2.48 6.49 2.13
CA SER A 119 2.29 7.87 2.58
C SER A 119 1.14 8.56 1.84
N ASP A 120 0.77 9.76 2.27
CA ASP A 120 -0.30 10.56 1.66
C ASP A 120 0.17 11.22 0.36
N ASN A 121 0.60 10.39 -0.59
CA ASN A 121 1.17 10.85 -1.84
C ASN A 121 0.09 11.49 -2.72
N THR A 122 0.39 12.66 -3.28
CA THR A 122 -0.49 13.37 -4.22
C THR A 122 -0.86 12.48 -5.41
N TYR A 123 0.13 11.78 -5.95
CA TYR A 123 -0.03 10.85 -7.05
C TYR A 123 0.12 9.42 -6.53
N ASN A 124 -0.95 8.81 -6.06
CA ASN A 124 -0.93 7.44 -5.60
C ASN A 124 -1.79 6.53 -6.49
N ILE A 125 -1.50 5.23 -6.46
CA ILE A 125 -2.22 4.21 -7.24
C ILE A 125 -2.92 3.16 -6.36
N PHE A 126 -2.88 3.32 -5.04
CA PHE A 126 -3.48 2.38 -4.09
C PHE A 126 -4.54 3.05 -3.23
N ASP A 127 -5.62 2.32 -2.94
CA ASP A 127 -6.69 2.76 -2.04
C ASP A 127 -6.20 2.78 -0.59
N ILE A 128 -5.86 3.97 -0.09
CA ILE A 128 -5.58 4.21 1.33
C ILE A 128 -6.82 4.68 2.10
N GLU A 129 -7.89 5.05 1.42
CA GLU A 129 -9.11 5.53 2.06
C GLU A 129 -9.81 4.42 2.85
N THR A 130 -9.78 3.19 2.36
CA THR A 130 -10.23 2.02 3.13
C THR A 130 -9.41 1.85 4.40
N THR A 131 -8.08 1.99 4.34
CA THR A 131 -7.21 1.93 5.51
C THR A 131 -7.52 3.05 6.50
N ARG A 132 -7.71 4.28 6.02
CA ARG A 132 -8.13 5.44 6.85
C ARG A 132 -9.44 5.17 7.58
N ARG A 133 -10.44 4.72 6.85
CA ARG A 133 -11.80 4.50 7.37
C ARG A 133 -11.86 3.37 8.38
N GLU A 134 -11.20 2.25 8.12
CA GLU A 134 -11.33 1.03 8.93
C GLU A 134 -10.48 1.06 10.20
N ILE A 135 -9.29 1.62 10.16
CA ILE A 135 -8.37 1.62 11.31
C ILE A 135 -7.91 3.02 11.75
N GLY A 136 -8.38 4.08 11.12
CA GLY A 136 -7.98 5.44 11.46
C GLY A 136 -6.53 5.78 11.07
N TYR A 137 -5.99 5.13 10.05
CA TYR A 137 -4.66 5.43 9.54
C TYR A 137 -4.56 6.87 9.04
N GLN A 138 -3.57 7.61 9.49
CA GLN A 138 -3.36 9.02 9.12
C GLN A 138 -1.90 9.26 8.72
N PRO A 139 -1.51 8.90 7.49
CA PRO A 139 -0.19 9.25 6.97
C PRO A 139 -0.04 10.77 6.88
N GLN A 140 1.18 11.27 7.09
CA GLN A 140 1.49 12.70 7.17
C GLN A 140 2.55 13.14 6.17
N HIS A 141 3.19 12.22 5.50
CA HIS A 141 4.24 12.51 4.53
C HIS A 141 3.70 12.37 3.11
N ASN A 142 4.32 13.09 2.19
CA ASN A 142 3.96 13.09 0.77
C ASN A 142 5.24 13.08 -0.07
N ALA A 143 5.34 12.12 -0.98
CA ALA A 143 6.49 12.01 -1.87
C ALA A 143 6.72 13.28 -2.70
N GLU A 144 5.66 14.01 -3.03
CA GLU A 144 5.76 15.27 -3.79
C GLU A 144 6.66 16.31 -3.10
N SER A 145 6.66 16.33 -1.77
CA SER A 145 7.51 17.24 -1.00
C SER A 145 9.01 17.01 -1.17
N LEU A 146 9.42 15.86 -1.72
CA LEU A 146 10.81 15.52 -1.97
C LEU A 146 11.31 16.02 -3.34
N TYR A 147 10.41 16.51 -4.19
CA TYR A 147 10.70 16.94 -5.57
C TYR A 147 10.24 18.35 -5.89
N GLY A 148 9.66 19.03 -4.90
CA GLY A 148 9.22 20.42 -4.99
C GLY A 148 10.36 21.43 -5.01
#